data_d49e98ac19f9b34e27f9a7e9c10f233c
#
_entry.id   d49e98ac19f9b34e27f9a7e9c10f233c
#
_cell.length_a   1.000
_cell.length_b   1.000
_cell.length_c   1.000
_cell.angle_alpha   90.00
_cell.angle_beta   90.00
_cell.angle_gamma   90.00
#
_symmetry.space_group_name_H-M   'P 1'
#
loop_
_entity.id
_entity.type
_entity.pdbx_description
1 polymer ?
#
loop_
_entity_poly.entity_id
_entity_poly.type
_entity_poly.pdbx_seq_one_letter_code
_entity_poly.pdbx_strand_id
1 'polypeptide(L)'
;MSYPIPQWRVVLDGTDLTERIAPRLLDLTLTECRGGEADQLDLRIHDHDCKMALPKRGVRLSVALGWKATGLIDKGTFIVDEVEYSGAPDIITVRARSADLTADMRTRRERSWHNTTLGAVLNTLAGEHRLTPRVAEVLARTKLPHLDQANESDMNLLTRLGQRFDAVATVKGGALVFAPIGAGTTATGKSLPTVTLTRRDGDQHRYSVADRDAYTGVRAYWVDKGKARRQSVLVGTDDNAKRLRESYADEATARQHAHAELERVKRGVAKFDYTLAIGRADLFPEQRLTASGFKKEIDEQRWLIAKVTHVIDGSTGFSSSLQLESSS
;
A
#
# COMPACT_ATOMS: atom_id res chain seq x y z
N MET A 1 2.34 -29.16 23.99
CA MET A 1 1.93 -28.16 22.98
C MET A 1 3.07 -28.04 21.97
N SER A 2 2.82 -28.30 20.70
CA SER A 2 3.86 -28.13 19.67
C SER A 2 3.96 -26.65 19.37
N TYR A 3 5.16 -26.08 19.43
CA TYR A 3 5.40 -24.70 19.00
C TYR A 3 5.08 -24.57 17.51
N PRO A 4 4.45 -23.47 17.05
CA PRO A 4 4.20 -23.24 15.64
C PRO A 4 5.56 -23.11 14.91
N ILE A 5 5.71 -23.86 13.81
CA ILE A 5 6.92 -23.85 13.00
C ILE A 5 6.68 -22.92 11.82
N PRO A 6 7.44 -21.80 11.69
CA PRO A 6 7.36 -20.93 10.52
C PRO A 6 7.69 -21.70 9.25
N GLN A 7 6.98 -21.41 8.19
CA GLN A 7 7.27 -21.93 6.85
C GLN A 7 7.29 -20.77 5.85
N TRP A 8 8.23 -20.84 4.95
CA TRP A 8 8.37 -19.88 3.88
C TRP A 8 8.91 -20.56 2.64
N ARG A 9 8.72 -19.95 1.50
CA ARG A 9 9.25 -20.41 0.22
C ARG A 9 9.74 -19.22 -0.59
N VAL A 10 10.94 -19.37 -1.17
CA VAL A 10 11.56 -18.39 -2.07
C VAL A 10 11.94 -19.08 -3.37
N VAL A 11 11.39 -18.61 -4.48
CA VAL A 11 11.65 -19.14 -5.82
C VAL A 11 12.29 -18.05 -6.67
N LEU A 12 13.47 -18.32 -7.24
CA LEU A 12 14.20 -17.41 -8.12
C LEU A 12 14.08 -17.90 -9.56
N ASP A 13 13.45 -17.10 -10.43
CA ASP A 13 13.24 -17.43 -11.86
C ASP A 13 12.77 -18.89 -12.09
N GLY A 14 11.82 -19.36 -11.25
CA GLY A 14 11.27 -20.72 -11.32
C GLY A 14 12.05 -21.78 -10.55
N THR A 15 13.23 -21.46 -10.01
CA THR A 15 14.04 -22.39 -9.21
C THR A 15 13.77 -22.17 -7.72
N ASP A 16 13.29 -23.20 -7.01
CA ASP A 16 13.10 -23.15 -5.56
C ASP A 16 14.46 -23.15 -4.84
N LEU A 17 14.72 -22.07 -4.11
CA LEU A 17 15.95 -21.89 -3.35
C LEU A 17 15.75 -22.09 -1.84
N THR A 18 14.55 -22.44 -1.39
CA THR A 18 14.17 -22.47 0.01
C THR A 18 15.14 -23.34 0.86
N GLU A 19 15.36 -24.58 0.45
CA GLU A 19 16.25 -25.50 1.20
C GLU A 19 17.71 -25.03 1.21
N ARG A 20 18.15 -24.41 0.11
CA ARG A 20 19.52 -23.88 -0.01
C ARG A 20 19.75 -22.66 0.86
N ILE A 21 18.73 -21.81 1.01
CA ILE A 21 18.79 -20.57 1.78
C ILE A 21 18.48 -20.83 3.27
N ALA A 22 17.63 -21.81 3.59
CA ALA A 22 17.14 -22.03 4.96
C ALA A 22 18.25 -22.11 6.04
N PRO A 23 19.38 -22.85 5.86
CA PRO A 23 20.43 -22.91 6.88
C PRO A 23 21.24 -21.60 6.98
N ARG A 24 21.02 -20.63 6.11
CA ARG A 24 21.79 -19.39 5.99
C ARG A 24 20.94 -18.14 6.18
N LEU A 25 19.61 -18.28 6.22
CA LEU A 25 18.71 -17.14 6.34
C LEU A 25 18.91 -16.45 7.69
N LEU A 26 19.28 -15.18 7.66
CA LEU A 26 19.31 -14.32 8.83
C LEU A 26 17.94 -13.76 9.10
N ASP A 27 17.36 -13.12 8.07
CA ASP A 27 15.98 -12.66 8.08
C ASP A 27 15.39 -12.54 6.68
N LEU A 28 14.06 -12.64 6.63
CA LEU A 28 13.21 -12.34 5.51
C LEU A 28 12.21 -11.30 6.00
N THR A 29 12.22 -10.13 5.40
CA THR A 29 11.26 -9.05 5.70
C THR A 29 10.43 -8.74 4.46
N LEU A 30 9.12 -8.86 4.58
CA LEU A 30 8.16 -8.47 3.54
C LEU A 30 7.29 -7.33 4.04
N THR A 31 7.32 -6.21 3.34
CA THR A 31 6.48 -5.06 3.62
C THR A 31 5.44 -4.90 2.52
N GLU A 32 4.18 -4.94 2.88
CA GLU A 32 3.04 -4.70 1.99
C GLU A 32 2.41 -3.35 2.28
N CYS A 33 2.29 -2.50 1.26
CA CYS A 33 1.74 -1.15 1.35
C CYS A 33 0.38 -1.06 0.66
N ARG A 34 -0.47 -0.14 1.12
CA ARG A 34 -1.80 0.13 0.54
C ARG A 34 -1.73 0.52 -0.94
N GLY A 35 -0.75 1.29 -1.30
CA GLY A 35 -0.55 1.85 -2.65
C GLY A 35 0.29 3.13 -2.58
N GLY A 36 0.73 3.63 -3.74
CA GLY A 36 1.66 4.75 -3.82
C GLY A 36 3.12 4.35 -3.60
N GLU A 37 3.37 3.29 -2.84
CA GLU A 37 4.65 2.64 -2.66
C GLU A 37 4.56 1.19 -3.14
N ALA A 38 5.65 0.67 -3.71
CA ALA A 38 5.75 -0.74 -4.06
C ALA A 38 5.91 -1.60 -2.81
N ASP A 39 5.33 -2.80 -2.81
CA ASP A 39 5.66 -3.78 -1.78
C ASP A 39 7.15 -4.13 -1.88
N GLN A 40 7.80 -4.32 -0.76
CA GLN A 40 9.24 -4.56 -0.66
C GLN A 40 9.52 -5.89 0.03
N LEU A 41 10.47 -6.63 -0.54
CA LEU A 41 11.01 -7.85 0.02
C LEU A 41 12.50 -7.68 0.26
N ASP A 42 12.95 -7.91 1.48
CA ASP A 42 14.34 -7.91 1.87
C ASP A 42 14.72 -9.30 2.38
N LEU A 43 15.83 -9.84 1.87
CA LEU A 43 16.41 -11.11 2.28
C LEU A 43 17.85 -10.87 2.73
N ARG A 44 18.19 -11.29 3.94
CA ARG A 44 19.57 -11.28 4.44
C ARG A 44 20.04 -12.71 4.66
N ILE A 45 21.15 -13.06 4.03
CA ILE A 45 21.66 -14.43 3.94
C ILE A 45 23.14 -14.42 4.36
N HIS A 46 23.50 -15.30 5.27
CA HIS A 46 24.89 -15.48 5.70
C HIS A 46 25.67 -16.28 4.65
N ASP A 47 26.85 -15.78 4.25
CA ASP A 47 27.70 -16.42 3.24
C ASP A 47 29.10 -16.75 3.76
N HIS A 48 29.17 -17.39 4.93
CA HIS A 48 30.39 -17.73 5.67
C HIS A 48 31.43 -18.57 4.90
N ASP A 49 31.03 -19.21 3.84
CA ASP A 49 31.89 -20.07 3.00
C ASP A 49 32.10 -19.51 1.59
N CYS A 50 31.63 -18.30 1.32
CA CYS A 50 31.71 -17.58 0.04
C CYS A 50 31.21 -18.42 -1.16
N LYS A 51 30.20 -19.30 -0.96
CA LYS A 51 29.68 -20.18 -2.01
C LYS A 51 28.35 -19.75 -2.61
N MET A 52 27.71 -18.76 -2.04
CA MET A 52 26.45 -18.26 -2.57
C MET A 52 26.71 -17.31 -3.73
N ALA A 53 26.10 -17.63 -4.88
CA ALA A 53 26.16 -16.72 -6.02
C ALA A 53 25.27 -15.48 -5.77
N LEU A 54 25.79 -14.32 -6.11
CA LEU A 54 25.00 -13.08 -6.06
C LEU A 54 23.94 -13.12 -7.17
N PRO A 55 22.64 -12.94 -6.84
CA PRO A 55 21.61 -12.85 -7.85
C PRO A 55 21.81 -11.61 -8.75
N LYS A 56 21.45 -11.74 -10.01
CA LYS A 56 21.48 -10.58 -10.93
C LYS A 56 20.30 -9.65 -10.64
N ARG A 57 20.50 -8.36 -10.80
CA ARG A 57 19.38 -7.39 -10.80
C ARG A 57 18.43 -7.71 -11.95
N GLY A 58 17.14 -7.52 -11.72
CA GLY A 58 16.08 -7.80 -12.69
C GLY A 58 15.53 -9.22 -12.66
N VAL A 59 16.14 -10.16 -11.92
CA VAL A 59 15.58 -11.51 -11.72
C VAL A 59 14.34 -11.48 -10.84
N ARG A 60 13.45 -12.45 -11.04
CA ARG A 60 12.16 -12.53 -10.32
C ARG A 60 12.27 -13.43 -9.10
N LEU A 61 11.77 -12.95 -7.97
CA LEU A 61 11.61 -13.69 -6.72
C LEU A 61 10.11 -13.85 -6.43
N SER A 62 9.62 -15.08 -6.32
CA SER A 62 8.28 -15.35 -5.77
C SER A 62 8.41 -15.81 -4.34
N VAL A 63 7.53 -15.28 -3.47
CA VAL A 63 7.59 -15.52 -2.01
C VAL A 63 6.24 -15.98 -1.49
N ALA A 64 6.28 -16.99 -0.61
CA ALA A 64 5.12 -17.43 0.16
C ALA A 64 5.52 -17.58 1.62
N LEU A 65 4.63 -17.17 2.54
CA LEU A 65 4.83 -17.18 3.98
C LEU A 65 3.68 -17.93 4.68
N GLY A 66 3.96 -18.54 5.82
CA GLY A 66 2.92 -19.20 6.60
C GLY A 66 3.46 -20.03 7.75
N TRP A 67 2.70 -21.02 8.12
CA TRP A 67 3.03 -21.96 9.20
C TRP A 67 2.90 -23.39 8.69
N LYS A 68 3.73 -24.28 9.16
CA LYS A 68 3.68 -25.71 8.78
C LYS A 68 2.28 -26.32 8.99
N ALA A 69 1.58 -25.86 10.01
CA ALA A 69 0.24 -26.35 10.34
C ALA A 69 -0.88 -25.83 9.44
N THR A 70 -0.75 -24.61 8.92
CA THR A 70 -1.80 -23.93 8.14
C THR A 70 -1.46 -23.78 6.65
N GLY A 71 -0.22 -24.08 6.27
CA GLY A 71 0.28 -23.95 4.91
C GLY A 71 0.81 -22.56 4.59
N LEU A 72 1.24 -22.41 3.33
CA LEU A 72 1.82 -21.19 2.79
C LEU A 72 0.77 -20.34 2.09
N ILE A 73 0.87 -19.04 2.28
CA ILE A 73 0.10 -18.02 1.56
C ILE A 73 1.04 -17.33 0.59
N ASP A 74 0.68 -17.33 -0.70
CA ASP A 74 1.44 -16.64 -1.74
C ASP A 74 1.39 -15.11 -1.50
N LYS A 75 2.57 -14.50 -1.52
CA LYS A 75 2.76 -13.05 -1.33
C LYS A 75 3.14 -12.33 -2.63
N GLY A 76 3.15 -13.05 -3.73
CA GLY A 76 3.40 -12.49 -5.06
C GLY A 76 4.86 -12.59 -5.51
N THR A 77 5.15 -11.81 -6.55
CA THR A 77 6.44 -11.81 -7.23
C THR A 77 7.10 -10.45 -7.14
N PHE A 78 8.40 -10.46 -6.91
CA PHE A 78 9.24 -9.27 -6.72
C PHE A 78 10.38 -9.29 -7.75
N ILE A 79 10.87 -8.11 -8.14
CA ILE A 79 12.05 -7.97 -9.00
C ILE A 79 13.20 -7.48 -8.14
N VAL A 80 14.33 -8.18 -8.19
CA VAL A 80 15.55 -7.78 -7.50
C VAL A 80 16.07 -6.48 -8.11
N ASP A 81 16.12 -5.41 -7.30
CA ASP A 81 16.62 -4.10 -7.72
C ASP A 81 17.99 -3.75 -7.11
N GLU A 82 18.29 -4.32 -5.94
CA GLU A 82 19.56 -4.10 -5.25
C GLU A 82 20.10 -5.41 -4.67
N VAL A 83 21.40 -5.61 -4.80
CA VAL A 83 22.15 -6.69 -4.18
C VAL A 83 23.40 -6.11 -3.54
N GLU A 84 23.58 -6.37 -2.26
CA GLU A 84 24.73 -5.93 -1.47
C GLU A 84 25.46 -7.16 -0.91
N TYR A 85 26.78 -7.11 -0.94
CA TYR A 85 27.63 -8.07 -0.23
C TYR A 85 28.52 -7.31 0.74
N SER A 86 28.45 -7.63 2.00
CA SER A 86 29.16 -6.95 3.08
C SER A 86 29.79 -7.98 4.02
N GLY A 87 30.86 -7.60 4.70
CA GLY A 87 31.60 -8.45 5.67
C GLY A 87 32.52 -7.62 6.55
N ALA A 88 33.01 -8.12 7.65
CA ALA A 88 32.72 -9.41 8.33
C ALA A 88 31.70 -9.26 9.46
N PRO A 89 30.75 -10.20 9.64
CA PRO A 89 30.59 -11.45 8.89
C PRO A 89 30.06 -11.23 7.47
N ASP A 90 30.33 -12.18 6.57
CA ASP A 90 29.91 -12.10 5.18
C ASP A 90 28.42 -12.32 5.04
N ILE A 91 27.72 -11.32 4.51
CA ILE A 91 26.27 -11.27 4.37
C ILE A 91 25.91 -10.80 2.97
N ILE A 92 24.98 -11.51 2.34
CA ILE A 92 24.32 -11.09 1.11
C ILE A 92 22.96 -10.49 1.50
N THR A 93 22.73 -9.23 1.12
CA THR A 93 21.44 -8.59 1.24
C THR A 93 20.83 -8.43 -0.15
N VAL A 94 19.63 -8.98 -0.34
CA VAL A 94 18.87 -8.87 -1.58
C VAL A 94 17.62 -8.04 -1.30
N ARG A 95 17.47 -6.92 -2.01
CA ARG A 95 16.27 -6.09 -1.96
C ARG A 95 15.51 -6.21 -3.27
N ALA A 96 14.23 -6.47 -3.16
CA ALA A 96 13.36 -6.63 -4.30
C ALA A 96 12.04 -5.87 -4.08
N ARG A 97 11.45 -5.39 -5.16
CA ARG A 97 10.15 -4.67 -5.14
C ARG A 97 9.14 -5.42 -5.98
N SER A 98 7.85 -5.26 -5.66
CA SER A 98 6.80 -5.95 -6.39
C SER A 98 6.99 -5.81 -7.90
N ALA A 99 6.91 -6.95 -8.59
CA ALA A 99 7.26 -7.12 -10.00
C ALA A 99 6.26 -6.46 -10.97
N ASP A 100 5.13 -6.00 -10.45
CA ASP A 100 4.01 -5.53 -11.25
C ASP A 100 4.26 -4.16 -11.90
N LEU A 101 5.33 -3.47 -11.49
CA LEU A 101 5.69 -2.15 -12.01
C LEU A 101 6.70 -2.29 -13.16
N THR A 102 6.20 -2.35 -14.38
CA THR A 102 7.05 -2.41 -15.57
C THR A 102 7.93 -1.16 -15.73
N ALA A 103 9.13 -1.33 -16.27
CA ALA A 103 10.04 -0.20 -16.54
C ALA A 103 9.37 0.88 -17.42
N ASP A 104 8.48 0.46 -18.32
CA ASP A 104 7.73 1.32 -19.23
C ASP A 104 6.75 2.26 -18.50
N MET A 105 6.16 1.83 -17.38
CA MET A 105 5.32 2.71 -16.54
C MET A 105 6.07 3.89 -15.92
N ARG A 106 7.40 3.86 -15.89
CA ARG A 106 8.27 4.93 -15.38
C ARG A 106 8.67 5.90 -16.48
N THR A 107 8.40 5.57 -17.75
CA THR A 107 8.70 6.45 -18.88
C THR A 107 7.78 7.66 -18.86
N ARG A 108 8.36 8.85 -18.97
CA ARG A 108 7.60 10.10 -19.01
C ARG A 108 6.90 10.25 -20.34
N ARG A 109 5.66 10.74 -20.30
CA ARG A 109 4.79 10.94 -21.46
C ARG A 109 4.16 12.33 -21.43
N GLU A 110 3.73 12.78 -22.61
CA GLU A 110 2.94 13.99 -22.78
C GLU A 110 1.66 13.63 -23.51
N ARG A 111 0.53 13.79 -22.83
CA ARG A 111 -0.81 13.55 -23.41
C ARG A 111 -1.90 14.25 -22.60
N SER A 112 -3.01 14.50 -23.24
CA SER A 112 -4.18 15.11 -22.63
C SER A 112 -5.43 14.30 -22.92
N TRP A 113 -6.32 14.25 -21.97
CA TRP A 113 -7.66 13.68 -22.11
C TRP A 113 -8.69 14.78 -21.94
N HIS A 114 -9.71 14.76 -22.80
CA HIS A 114 -10.80 15.73 -22.80
C HIS A 114 -12.15 15.01 -22.77
N ASN A 115 -13.11 15.53 -21.98
CA ASN A 115 -14.47 15.02 -21.90
C ASN A 115 -14.58 13.49 -21.77
N THR A 116 -13.80 12.92 -20.88
CA THR A 116 -13.70 11.47 -20.66
C THR A 116 -14.15 11.08 -19.24
N THR A 117 -13.96 9.83 -18.89
CA THR A 117 -14.17 9.32 -17.52
C THR A 117 -12.87 8.79 -16.93
N LEU A 118 -12.78 8.76 -15.60
CA LEU A 118 -11.65 8.20 -14.91
C LEU A 118 -11.41 6.72 -15.31
N GLY A 119 -12.49 5.94 -15.43
CA GLY A 119 -12.41 4.56 -15.89
C GLY A 119 -11.82 4.42 -17.28
N ALA A 120 -12.16 5.30 -18.22
CA ALA A 120 -11.59 5.28 -19.57
C ALA A 120 -10.09 5.56 -19.55
N VAL A 121 -9.62 6.55 -18.76
CA VAL A 121 -8.20 6.84 -18.59
C VAL A 121 -7.46 5.63 -18.01
N LEU A 122 -7.98 5.05 -16.92
CA LEU A 122 -7.36 3.90 -16.25
C LEU A 122 -7.36 2.65 -17.12
N ASN A 123 -8.39 2.43 -17.94
CA ASN A 123 -8.43 1.34 -18.91
C ASN A 123 -7.38 1.52 -20.02
N THR A 124 -7.16 2.75 -20.49
CA THR A 124 -6.09 3.06 -21.45
C THR A 124 -4.73 2.74 -20.86
N LEU A 125 -4.46 3.22 -19.62
CA LEU A 125 -3.22 2.92 -18.91
C LEU A 125 -3.01 1.40 -18.75
N ALA A 126 -4.04 0.69 -18.29
CA ALA A 126 -3.98 -0.74 -18.10
C ALA A 126 -3.70 -1.48 -19.42
N GLY A 127 -4.37 -1.11 -20.52
CA GLY A 127 -4.19 -1.71 -21.84
C GLY A 127 -2.77 -1.53 -22.39
N GLU A 128 -2.20 -0.32 -22.27
CA GLU A 128 -0.84 -0.02 -22.73
C GLU A 128 0.21 -0.86 -21.99
N HIS A 129 -0.01 -1.18 -20.72
CA HIS A 129 0.91 -1.99 -19.91
C HIS A 129 0.52 -3.46 -19.79
N ARG A 130 -0.46 -3.92 -20.58
CA ARG A 130 -0.97 -5.31 -20.57
C ARG A 130 -1.46 -5.76 -19.19
N LEU A 131 -2.03 -4.82 -18.43
CA LEU A 131 -2.61 -5.07 -17.12
C LEU A 131 -4.11 -5.28 -17.23
N THR A 132 -4.68 -6.07 -16.33
CA THR A 132 -6.13 -6.19 -16.18
C THR A 132 -6.66 -5.00 -15.38
N PRO A 133 -7.55 -4.16 -15.94
CA PRO A 133 -8.12 -3.04 -15.17
C PRO A 133 -9.08 -3.57 -14.09
N ARG A 134 -8.87 -3.14 -12.85
CA ARG A 134 -9.71 -3.39 -11.68
C ARG A 134 -10.07 -2.04 -11.06
N VAL A 135 -11.04 -1.37 -11.64
CA VAL A 135 -11.46 -0.03 -11.24
C VAL A 135 -12.84 -0.10 -10.59
N ALA A 136 -12.98 0.40 -9.37
CA ALA A 136 -14.26 0.45 -8.66
C ALA A 136 -15.25 1.31 -9.46
N GLU A 137 -16.46 0.80 -9.67
CA GLU A 137 -17.45 1.39 -10.57
C GLU A 137 -17.83 2.83 -10.18
N VAL A 138 -17.90 3.10 -8.88
CA VAL A 138 -18.19 4.44 -8.34
C VAL A 138 -17.14 5.47 -8.80
N LEU A 139 -15.88 5.08 -8.90
CA LEU A 139 -14.79 5.94 -9.38
C LEU A 139 -14.70 5.93 -10.91
N ALA A 140 -14.92 4.78 -11.55
CA ALA A 140 -14.84 4.66 -13.01
C ALA A 140 -15.79 5.61 -13.75
N ARG A 141 -16.97 5.87 -13.20
CA ARG A 141 -17.97 6.77 -13.78
C ARG A 141 -17.68 8.25 -13.59
N THR A 142 -16.64 8.62 -12.83
CA THR A 142 -16.30 10.01 -12.58
C THR A 142 -15.90 10.71 -13.87
N LYS A 143 -16.61 11.78 -14.20
CA LYS A 143 -16.32 12.59 -15.38
C LYS A 143 -15.07 13.43 -15.18
N LEU A 144 -14.22 13.44 -16.19
CA LEU A 144 -13.00 14.25 -16.27
C LEU A 144 -13.14 15.18 -17.48
N PRO A 145 -13.52 16.46 -17.27
CA PRO A 145 -13.59 17.44 -18.35
C PRO A 145 -12.24 17.59 -19.05
N HIS A 146 -11.17 17.61 -18.25
CA HIS A 146 -9.80 17.74 -18.72
C HIS A 146 -8.82 17.10 -17.74
N LEU A 147 -7.82 16.40 -18.28
CA LEU A 147 -6.72 15.81 -17.52
C LEU A 147 -5.46 15.84 -18.38
N ASP A 148 -4.41 16.47 -17.88
CA ASP A 148 -3.09 16.48 -18.50
C ASP A 148 -2.13 15.55 -17.79
N GLN A 149 -1.30 14.91 -18.60
CA GLN A 149 -0.07 14.25 -18.18
C GLN A 149 1.09 14.95 -18.91
N ALA A 150 1.69 15.93 -18.23
CA ALA A 150 2.75 16.76 -18.80
C ALA A 150 4.10 16.35 -18.22
N ASN A 151 4.96 15.75 -19.06
CA ASN A 151 6.27 15.23 -18.67
C ASN A 151 6.22 14.33 -17.41
N GLU A 152 5.15 13.57 -17.30
CA GLU A 152 4.80 12.73 -16.14
C GLU A 152 4.77 11.26 -16.54
N SER A 153 5.29 10.36 -15.69
CA SER A 153 5.18 8.92 -15.92
C SER A 153 3.77 8.41 -15.59
N ASP A 154 3.39 7.26 -16.17
CA ASP A 154 2.10 6.63 -15.90
C ASP A 154 1.95 6.24 -14.41
N MET A 155 3.06 5.85 -13.78
CA MET A 155 3.12 5.63 -12.32
C MET A 155 2.77 6.90 -11.53
N ASN A 156 3.39 8.03 -11.86
CA ASN A 156 3.14 9.29 -11.17
C ASN A 156 1.71 9.77 -11.40
N LEU A 157 1.21 9.63 -12.65
CA LEU A 157 -0.18 9.93 -12.98
C LEU A 157 -1.13 9.07 -12.13
N LEU A 158 -0.90 7.76 -12.05
CA LEU A 158 -1.70 6.84 -11.24
C LEU A 158 -1.69 7.23 -9.75
N THR A 159 -0.51 7.56 -9.21
CA THR A 159 -0.34 8.04 -7.82
C THR A 159 -1.10 9.35 -7.60
N ARG A 160 -0.96 10.32 -8.51
CA ARG A 160 -1.65 11.62 -8.44
C ARG A 160 -3.17 11.46 -8.51
N LEU A 161 -3.67 10.57 -9.37
CA LEU A 161 -5.09 10.23 -9.42
C LEU A 161 -5.54 9.55 -8.13
N GLY A 162 -4.77 8.62 -7.57
CA GLY A 162 -5.04 8.01 -6.27
C GLY A 162 -5.19 9.05 -5.16
N GLN A 163 -4.28 10.01 -5.10
CA GLN A 163 -4.34 11.12 -4.13
C GLN A 163 -5.56 12.03 -4.36
N ARG A 164 -5.85 12.35 -5.63
CA ARG A 164 -6.98 13.21 -6.00
C ARG A 164 -8.32 12.62 -5.61
N PHE A 165 -8.47 11.29 -5.74
CA PHE A 165 -9.73 10.58 -5.52
C PHE A 165 -9.79 9.84 -4.18
N ASP A 166 -8.78 10.00 -3.33
CA ASP A 166 -8.63 9.25 -2.08
C ASP A 166 -8.79 7.75 -2.30
N ALA A 167 -8.01 7.24 -3.24
CA ALA A 167 -8.12 5.88 -3.73
C ALA A 167 -6.80 5.11 -3.60
N VAL A 168 -6.91 3.82 -3.34
CA VAL A 168 -5.84 2.86 -3.58
C VAL A 168 -5.57 2.84 -5.07
N ALA A 169 -4.38 3.21 -5.48
CA ALA A 169 -3.93 3.24 -6.86
C ALA A 169 -2.63 2.44 -6.94
N THR A 170 -2.71 1.22 -7.43
CA THR A 170 -1.56 0.30 -7.44
C THR A 170 -1.64 -0.69 -8.59
N VAL A 171 -0.52 -1.33 -8.88
CA VAL A 171 -0.45 -2.48 -9.78
C VAL A 171 -0.05 -3.69 -8.95
N LYS A 172 -0.87 -4.73 -8.95
CA LYS A 172 -0.65 -5.95 -8.16
C LYS A 172 -1.24 -7.18 -8.87
N GLY A 173 -0.48 -8.28 -8.95
CA GLY A 173 -0.92 -9.53 -9.58
C GLY A 173 -1.32 -9.36 -11.04
N GLY A 174 -0.60 -8.54 -11.82
CA GLY A 174 -0.90 -8.26 -13.22
C GLY A 174 -2.17 -7.41 -13.44
N ALA A 175 -2.69 -6.77 -12.40
CA ALA A 175 -3.86 -5.90 -12.48
C ALA A 175 -3.55 -4.46 -12.05
N LEU A 176 -4.09 -3.48 -12.76
CA LEU A 176 -4.18 -2.09 -12.31
C LEU A 176 -5.40 -1.96 -11.41
N VAL A 177 -5.17 -1.73 -10.12
CA VAL A 177 -6.21 -1.64 -9.10
C VAL A 177 -6.46 -0.18 -8.75
N PHE A 178 -7.74 0.24 -8.80
CA PHE A 178 -8.14 1.57 -8.40
C PHE A 178 -9.48 1.51 -7.64
N ALA A 179 -9.44 1.72 -6.33
CA ALA A 179 -10.60 1.58 -5.45
C ALA A 179 -10.58 2.62 -4.32
N PRO A 180 -11.74 3.07 -3.78
CA PRO A 180 -11.75 3.98 -2.64
C PRO A 180 -11.06 3.36 -1.43
N ILE A 181 -10.27 4.15 -0.71
CA ILE A 181 -9.64 3.72 0.53
C ILE A 181 -10.72 3.44 1.58
N GLY A 182 -10.58 2.32 2.31
CA GLY A 182 -11.48 1.94 3.39
C GLY A 182 -12.87 1.43 2.94
N ALA A 183 -13.08 1.22 1.64
CA ALA A 183 -14.37 0.71 1.15
C ALA A 183 -14.75 -0.65 1.75
N GLY A 184 -13.78 -1.44 2.23
CA GLY A 184 -14.01 -2.80 2.74
C GLY A 184 -14.40 -3.80 1.65
N THR A 185 -14.20 -3.43 0.39
CA THR A 185 -14.44 -4.27 -0.78
C THR A 185 -13.26 -4.19 -1.75
N THR A 186 -13.08 -5.24 -2.54
CA THR A 186 -12.16 -5.20 -3.69
C THR A 186 -12.70 -4.22 -4.74
N ALA A 187 -11.86 -3.83 -5.69
CA ALA A 187 -12.27 -3.02 -6.84
C ALA A 187 -13.42 -3.66 -7.66
N THR A 188 -13.59 -4.98 -7.57
CA THR A 188 -14.69 -5.73 -8.22
C THR A 188 -15.93 -5.91 -7.34
N GLY A 189 -15.97 -5.28 -6.15
CA GLY A 189 -17.13 -5.29 -5.25
C GLY A 189 -17.20 -6.48 -4.27
N LYS A 190 -16.21 -7.41 -4.29
CA LYS A 190 -16.19 -8.51 -3.31
C LYS A 190 -15.77 -7.98 -1.94
N SER A 191 -16.50 -8.31 -0.88
CA SER A 191 -16.17 -7.92 0.49
C SER A 191 -14.79 -8.44 0.91
N LEU A 192 -13.99 -7.59 1.53
CA LEU A 192 -12.75 -7.97 2.18
C LEU A 192 -13.05 -8.58 3.57
N PRO A 193 -12.28 -9.57 4.02
CA PRO A 193 -12.47 -10.13 5.35
C PRO A 193 -12.13 -9.09 6.42
N THR A 194 -12.96 -9.02 7.46
CA THR A 194 -12.69 -8.25 8.67
C THR A 194 -11.82 -9.08 9.61
N VAL A 195 -10.82 -8.46 10.19
CA VAL A 195 -9.90 -9.10 11.14
C VAL A 195 -10.26 -8.68 12.55
N THR A 196 -10.26 -9.62 13.49
CA THR A 196 -10.36 -9.33 14.92
C THR A 196 -9.05 -9.72 15.60
N LEU A 197 -8.47 -8.77 16.34
CA LEU A 197 -7.26 -8.97 17.13
C LEU A 197 -7.49 -8.56 18.58
N THR A 198 -6.88 -9.31 19.47
CA THR A 198 -6.93 -9.05 20.91
C THR A 198 -5.57 -8.58 21.43
N ARG A 199 -5.56 -7.95 22.60
CA ARG A 199 -4.31 -7.52 23.25
C ARG A 199 -3.34 -8.69 23.51
N ARG A 200 -3.83 -9.93 23.52
CA ARG A 200 -3.03 -11.14 23.78
C ARG A 200 -2.34 -11.67 22.53
N ASP A 201 -2.73 -11.21 21.34
CA ASP A 201 -2.17 -11.68 20.07
C ASP A 201 -0.79 -11.07 19.77
N GLY A 202 -0.38 -10.04 20.55
CA GLY A 202 0.88 -9.35 20.28
C GLY A 202 1.61 -8.84 21.52
N ASP A 203 2.87 -8.49 21.29
CA ASP A 203 3.81 -8.06 22.33
C ASP A 203 3.85 -6.55 22.50
N GLN A 204 3.88 -5.83 21.38
CA GLN A 204 4.11 -4.38 21.38
C GLN A 204 2.98 -3.66 20.66
N HIS A 205 2.58 -2.54 21.25
CA HIS A 205 1.61 -1.66 20.61
C HIS A 205 1.91 -0.20 20.93
N ARG A 206 1.53 0.67 20.01
CA ARG A 206 1.60 2.12 20.18
C ARG A 206 0.33 2.75 19.61
N TYR A 207 -0.38 3.47 20.44
CA TYR A 207 -1.51 4.29 20.05
C TYR A 207 -1.13 5.76 20.15
N SER A 208 -1.48 6.54 19.12
CA SER A 208 -1.23 7.97 19.10
C SER A 208 -2.39 8.71 18.45
N VAL A 209 -2.77 9.81 19.06
CA VAL A 209 -3.72 10.80 18.52
C VAL A 209 -2.99 12.12 18.43
N ALA A 210 -3.11 12.82 17.31
CA ALA A 210 -2.51 14.13 17.13
C ALA A 210 -3.60 15.16 16.89
N ASP A 211 -3.80 16.04 17.85
CA ASP A 211 -4.81 17.11 17.80
C ASP A 211 -4.51 18.17 16.71
N ARG A 212 -3.23 18.37 16.39
CA ARG A 212 -2.79 19.30 15.33
C ARG A 212 -3.34 18.99 13.94
N ASP A 213 -3.79 17.75 13.71
CA ASP A 213 -4.33 17.28 12.42
C ASP A 213 -5.86 17.05 12.49
N ALA A 214 -6.51 17.44 13.60
CA ALA A 214 -7.94 17.30 13.80
C ALA A 214 -8.73 18.43 13.11
N TYR A 215 -8.61 18.47 11.77
CA TYR A 215 -9.39 19.42 10.99
C TYR A 215 -10.85 18.94 10.85
N THR A 216 -11.78 19.88 11.01
CA THR A 216 -13.22 19.61 10.87
C THR A 216 -13.75 19.87 9.47
N GLY A 217 -12.94 20.50 8.62
CA GLY A 217 -13.26 20.77 7.23
C GLY A 217 -12.01 21.04 6.39
N VAL A 218 -12.21 21.12 5.10
CA VAL A 218 -11.16 21.47 4.12
C VAL A 218 -11.70 22.53 3.17
N ARG A 219 -10.94 23.62 3.03
CA ARG A 219 -11.20 24.70 2.10
C ARG A 219 -10.25 24.62 0.91
N ALA A 220 -10.80 24.48 -0.29
CA ALA A 220 -10.08 24.52 -1.55
C ALA A 220 -10.45 25.76 -2.37
N TYR A 221 -9.58 26.15 -3.27
CA TYR A 221 -9.75 27.36 -4.09
C TYR A 221 -9.75 27.01 -5.57
N TRP A 222 -10.53 27.75 -6.35
CA TRP A 222 -10.59 27.63 -7.80
C TRP A 222 -10.68 29.00 -8.46
N VAL A 223 -10.37 29.09 -9.76
CA VAL A 223 -10.42 30.34 -10.51
C VAL A 223 -11.66 30.33 -11.40
N ASP A 224 -12.60 31.22 -11.10
CA ASP A 224 -13.73 31.48 -11.95
C ASP A 224 -13.28 32.33 -13.18
N LYS A 225 -13.12 31.66 -14.30
CA LYS A 225 -12.66 32.31 -15.54
C LYS A 225 -13.63 33.37 -16.07
N GLY A 226 -14.93 33.20 -15.81
CA GLY A 226 -15.96 34.16 -16.23
C GLY A 226 -15.93 35.46 -15.44
N LYS A 227 -15.55 35.38 -14.15
CA LYS A 227 -15.47 36.53 -13.24
C LYS A 227 -14.03 37.01 -12.98
N ALA A 228 -13.03 36.34 -13.57
CA ALA A 228 -11.60 36.55 -13.30
C ALA A 228 -11.29 36.64 -11.81
N ARG A 229 -11.94 35.81 -10.98
CA ARG A 229 -11.91 35.90 -9.51
C ARG A 229 -11.65 34.54 -8.89
N ARG A 230 -10.80 34.54 -7.85
CA ARG A 230 -10.58 33.36 -7.02
C ARG A 230 -11.81 33.14 -6.12
N GLN A 231 -12.35 31.94 -6.19
CA GLN A 231 -13.45 31.45 -5.36
C GLN A 231 -12.96 30.35 -4.42
N SER A 232 -13.77 30.02 -3.42
CA SER A 232 -13.46 28.91 -2.50
C SER A 232 -14.67 28.01 -2.31
N VAL A 233 -14.39 26.73 -2.08
CA VAL A 233 -15.36 25.72 -1.67
C VAL A 233 -14.92 25.13 -0.35
N LEU A 234 -15.87 24.91 0.56
CA LEU A 234 -15.65 24.26 1.86
C LEU A 234 -16.35 22.91 1.87
N VAL A 235 -15.65 21.89 2.35
CA VAL A 235 -16.18 20.56 2.65
C VAL A 235 -15.98 20.30 4.13
N GLY A 236 -17.00 19.87 4.86
CA GLY A 236 -17.02 19.82 6.34
C GLY A 236 -17.44 21.16 6.95
N THR A 237 -16.92 21.46 8.16
CA THR A 237 -17.21 22.71 8.87
C THR A 237 -16.05 23.70 8.79
N ASP A 238 -16.30 24.97 9.10
CA ASP A 238 -15.29 26.04 9.02
C ASP A 238 -14.54 26.28 10.34
N ASP A 239 -14.94 25.59 11.43
CA ASP A 239 -14.41 25.82 12.78
C ASP A 239 -12.88 25.61 12.84
N ASN A 240 -12.39 24.54 12.21
CA ASN A 240 -10.97 24.27 12.03
C ASN A 240 -10.73 23.72 10.63
N ALA A 241 -10.89 24.56 9.61
CA ALA A 241 -10.76 24.14 8.22
C ALA A 241 -9.33 24.23 7.72
N LYS A 242 -8.78 23.09 7.25
CA LYS A 242 -7.51 23.04 6.50
C LYS A 242 -7.65 23.76 5.17
N ARG A 243 -6.72 24.66 4.86
CA ARG A 243 -6.69 25.38 3.57
C ARG A 243 -5.72 24.70 2.62
N LEU A 244 -6.23 24.27 1.46
CA LEU A 244 -5.37 23.76 0.39
C LEU A 244 -4.59 24.92 -0.24
N ARG A 245 -3.31 24.71 -0.48
CA ARG A 245 -2.43 25.75 -1.04
C ARG A 245 -2.69 25.98 -2.53
N GLU A 246 -3.09 24.92 -3.22
CA GLU A 246 -3.31 24.92 -4.66
C GLU A 246 -4.63 25.60 -5.04
N SER A 247 -4.67 26.16 -6.25
CA SER A 247 -5.91 26.62 -6.87
C SER A 247 -6.23 25.72 -8.05
N TYR A 248 -7.50 25.31 -8.14
CA TYR A 248 -7.98 24.37 -9.15
C TYR A 248 -8.65 25.08 -10.31
N ALA A 249 -8.84 24.38 -11.43
CA ALA A 249 -9.38 24.94 -12.66
C ALA A 249 -10.88 25.28 -12.56
N ASP A 250 -11.63 24.55 -11.72
CA ASP A 250 -13.07 24.67 -11.53
C ASP A 250 -13.51 24.24 -10.14
N GLU A 251 -14.76 24.58 -9.78
CA GLU A 251 -15.34 24.26 -8.47
C GLU A 251 -15.42 22.75 -8.21
N ALA A 252 -15.81 21.96 -9.22
CA ALA A 252 -15.99 20.52 -9.05
C ALA A 252 -14.67 19.83 -8.71
N THR A 253 -13.58 20.22 -9.39
CA THR A 253 -12.23 19.73 -9.09
C THR A 253 -11.77 20.17 -7.70
N ALA A 254 -11.99 21.44 -7.31
CA ALA A 254 -11.65 21.95 -5.98
C ALA A 254 -12.41 21.18 -4.88
N ARG A 255 -13.71 20.96 -5.07
CA ARG A 255 -14.56 20.20 -4.13
C ARG A 255 -14.09 18.76 -3.98
N GLN A 256 -13.71 18.13 -5.07
CA GLN A 256 -13.21 16.77 -5.09
C GLN A 256 -11.91 16.63 -4.29
N HIS A 257 -10.95 17.52 -4.51
CA HIS A 257 -9.70 17.55 -3.73
C HIS A 257 -9.94 17.86 -2.24
N ALA A 258 -10.87 18.76 -1.94
CA ALA A 258 -11.23 19.06 -0.57
C ALA A 258 -11.87 17.86 0.14
N HIS A 259 -12.72 17.11 -0.55
CA HIS A 259 -13.32 15.88 -0.02
C HIS A 259 -12.27 14.80 0.25
N ALA A 260 -11.41 14.52 -0.74
CA ALA A 260 -10.33 13.55 -0.60
C ALA A 260 -9.39 13.87 0.56
N GLU A 261 -9.04 15.15 0.73
CA GLU A 261 -8.20 15.59 1.84
C GLU A 261 -8.89 15.48 3.19
N LEU A 262 -10.19 15.78 3.26
CA LEU A 262 -10.96 15.64 4.51
C LEU A 262 -11.03 14.18 4.96
N GLU A 263 -11.29 13.24 4.04
CA GLU A 263 -11.30 11.82 4.37
C GLU A 263 -9.91 11.32 4.82
N ARG A 264 -8.84 11.80 4.16
CA ARG A 264 -7.46 11.49 4.57
C ARG A 264 -7.16 12.01 5.98
N VAL A 265 -7.56 13.23 6.28
CA VAL A 265 -7.38 13.84 7.61
C VAL A 265 -8.14 13.04 8.67
N LYS A 266 -9.40 12.70 8.43
CA LYS A 266 -10.21 11.91 9.36
C LYS A 266 -9.55 10.56 9.68
N ARG A 267 -9.00 9.86 8.68
CA ARG A 267 -8.27 8.60 8.91
C ARG A 267 -6.95 8.81 9.65
N GLY A 268 -6.31 9.96 9.48
CA GLY A 268 -5.04 10.28 10.13
C GLY A 268 -5.14 10.72 11.59
N VAL A 269 -6.34 10.96 12.14
CA VAL A 269 -6.55 11.45 13.51
C VAL A 269 -5.98 10.51 14.56
N ALA A 270 -6.23 9.20 14.41
CA ALA A 270 -5.67 8.19 15.29
C ALA A 270 -4.84 7.18 14.50
N LYS A 271 -3.70 6.81 15.07
CA LYS A 271 -2.81 5.76 14.54
C LYS A 271 -2.58 4.71 15.62
N PHE A 272 -2.56 3.46 15.19
CA PHE A 272 -2.34 2.33 16.07
C PHE A 272 -1.36 1.37 15.41
N ASP A 273 -0.16 1.25 15.98
CA ASP A 273 0.85 0.28 15.57
C ASP A 273 0.72 -0.94 16.49
N TYR A 274 0.70 -2.14 15.91
CA TYR A 274 0.56 -3.37 16.68
C TYR A 274 1.42 -4.48 16.08
N THR A 275 2.31 -5.06 16.90
CA THR A 275 3.17 -6.18 16.54
C THR A 275 2.61 -7.46 17.13
N LEU A 276 2.29 -8.43 16.27
CA LEU A 276 1.79 -9.74 16.63
C LEU A 276 2.95 -10.68 16.97
N ALA A 277 2.84 -11.40 18.08
CA ALA A 277 3.80 -12.40 18.49
C ALA A 277 3.84 -13.62 17.54
N ILE A 278 2.68 -13.97 16.99
CA ILE A 278 2.52 -15.02 15.98
C ILE A 278 2.12 -14.37 14.67
N GLY A 279 3.00 -14.48 13.66
CA GLY A 279 2.80 -13.88 12.35
C GLY A 279 1.53 -14.38 11.65
N ARG A 280 0.85 -13.48 10.98
CA ARG A 280 -0.41 -13.69 10.26
C ARG A 280 -0.19 -13.36 8.80
N ALA A 281 0.20 -14.36 8.01
CA ALA A 281 0.43 -14.20 6.57
C ALA A 281 -0.84 -13.83 5.77
N ASP A 282 -2.02 -14.04 6.32
CA ASP A 282 -3.32 -13.68 5.74
C ASP A 282 -3.66 -12.19 5.87
N LEU A 283 -2.87 -11.43 6.61
CA LEU A 283 -3.05 -9.98 6.72
C LEU A 283 -2.45 -9.24 5.53
N PHE A 284 -3.19 -8.22 5.05
CA PHE A 284 -2.79 -7.33 3.96
C PHE A 284 -3.45 -5.95 4.10
N PRO A 285 -2.93 -4.91 3.47
CA PRO A 285 -3.52 -3.57 3.51
C PRO A 285 -4.98 -3.53 3.03
N GLU A 286 -5.76 -2.56 3.53
CA GLU A 286 -7.19 -2.33 3.27
C GLU A 286 -8.16 -3.30 3.96
N GLN A 287 -7.67 -4.27 4.73
CA GLN A 287 -8.54 -5.03 5.62
C GLN A 287 -9.00 -4.16 6.80
N ARG A 288 -10.28 -4.25 7.13
CA ARG A 288 -10.84 -3.66 8.35
C ARG A 288 -10.48 -4.52 9.55
N LEU A 289 -10.16 -3.85 10.67
CA LEU A 289 -9.75 -4.52 11.89
C LEU A 289 -10.53 -3.96 13.09
N THR A 290 -10.94 -4.88 13.95
CA THR A 290 -11.46 -4.58 15.29
C THR A 290 -10.44 -5.05 16.32
N ALA A 291 -10.11 -4.19 17.29
CA ALA A 291 -9.22 -4.50 18.41
C ALA A 291 -10.03 -4.70 19.68
N SER A 292 -9.53 -5.53 20.61
CA SER A 292 -10.17 -5.72 21.90
C SER A 292 -9.16 -6.04 23.00
N GLY A 293 -9.50 -5.64 24.24
CA GLY A 293 -8.66 -5.85 25.41
C GLY A 293 -7.57 -4.79 25.60
N PHE A 294 -7.67 -3.67 24.91
CA PHE A 294 -6.86 -2.48 25.07
C PHE A 294 -7.59 -1.43 25.90
N LYS A 295 -7.26 -0.17 25.73
CA LYS A 295 -8.03 0.95 26.25
C LYS A 295 -9.27 1.18 25.39
N LYS A 296 -10.30 1.77 26.00
CA LYS A 296 -11.59 2.06 25.36
C LYS A 296 -11.44 2.80 24.03
N GLU A 297 -10.55 3.76 23.95
CA GLU A 297 -10.26 4.57 22.77
C GLU A 297 -9.74 3.74 21.58
N ILE A 298 -9.15 2.57 21.85
CA ILE A 298 -8.67 1.63 20.84
C ILE A 298 -9.75 0.62 20.50
N ASP A 299 -10.45 0.08 21.51
CA ASP A 299 -11.42 -0.99 21.37
C ASP A 299 -12.72 -0.54 20.67
N GLU A 300 -13.14 0.71 20.89
CA GLU A 300 -14.33 1.29 20.25
C GLU A 300 -14.07 1.83 18.85
N GLN A 301 -12.78 2.00 18.49
CA GLN A 301 -12.39 2.49 17.17
C GLN A 301 -12.39 1.37 16.14
N ARG A 302 -12.88 1.66 14.94
CA ARG A 302 -12.66 0.82 13.76
C ARG A 302 -11.32 1.17 13.15
N TRP A 303 -10.57 0.15 12.80
CA TRP A 303 -9.23 0.30 12.24
C TRP A 303 -9.18 -0.17 10.79
N LEU A 304 -8.31 0.46 10.02
CA LEU A 304 -7.98 0.08 8.66
C LEU A 304 -6.47 -0.20 8.58
N ILE A 305 -6.10 -1.34 8.05
CA ILE A 305 -4.69 -1.69 7.86
C ILE A 305 -4.12 -0.85 6.71
N ALA A 306 -3.15 0.02 7.01
CA ALA A 306 -2.45 0.82 6.02
C ALA A 306 -1.20 0.12 5.50
N LYS A 307 -0.50 -0.62 6.38
CA LYS A 307 0.76 -1.30 6.06
C LYS A 307 0.91 -2.55 6.94
N VAL A 308 1.45 -3.60 6.35
CA VAL A 308 1.81 -4.84 7.05
C VAL A 308 3.28 -5.13 6.78
N THR A 309 4.03 -5.45 7.83
CA THR A 309 5.40 -5.95 7.74
C THR A 309 5.47 -7.33 8.34
N HIS A 310 5.82 -8.32 7.54
CA HIS A 310 6.05 -9.69 7.95
C HIS A 310 7.55 -9.93 8.10
N VAL A 311 7.97 -10.49 9.21
CA VAL A 311 9.38 -10.81 9.48
C VAL A 311 9.51 -12.29 9.86
N ILE A 312 10.42 -12.98 9.20
CA ILE A 312 10.86 -14.31 9.59
C ILE A 312 12.35 -14.23 9.90
N ASP A 313 12.72 -14.56 11.12
CA ASP A 313 14.11 -14.60 11.56
C ASP A 313 14.38 -15.77 12.52
N GLY A 314 15.65 -16.02 12.82
CA GLY A 314 16.05 -17.11 13.69
C GLY A 314 15.77 -16.89 15.19
N SER A 315 15.45 -15.67 15.61
CA SER A 315 15.27 -15.29 17.02
C SER A 315 13.81 -15.20 17.43
N THR A 316 12.97 -14.56 16.60
CA THR A 316 11.54 -14.31 16.86
C THR A 316 10.63 -15.26 16.10
N GLY A 317 11.17 -16.03 15.17
CA GLY A 317 10.40 -16.89 14.28
C GLY A 317 9.64 -16.09 13.23
N PHE A 318 8.31 -16.23 13.16
CA PHE A 318 7.47 -15.46 12.25
C PHE A 318 6.58 -14.49 13.02
N SER A 319 6.77 -13.21 12.80
CA SER A 319 5.98 -12.10 13.37
C SER A 319 5.35 -11.24 12.29
N SER A 320 4.36 -10.43 12.66
CA SER A 320 3.71 -9.46 11.75
C SER A 320 3.45 -8.16 12.49
N SER A 321 3.92 -7.04 11.93
CA SER A 321 3.68 -5.71 12.46
C SER A 321 2.69 -4.96 11.56
N LEU A 322 1.69 -4.34 12.18
CA LEU A 322 0.60 -3.63 11.53
C LEU A 322 0.70 -2.14 11.80
N GLN A 323 0.55 -1.33 10.79
CA GLN A 323 0.27 0.09 10.92
C GLN A 323 -1.19 0.32 10.55
N LEU A 324 -1.94 0.84 11.50
CA LEU A 324 -3.38 1.03 11.43
C LEU A 324 -3.73 2.51 11.52
N GLU A 325 -4.74 2.90 10.78
CA GLU A 325 -5.34 4.24 10.87
C GLU A 325 -6.82 4.12 11.22
N SER A 326 -7.37 5.15 11.85
CA SER A 326 -8.80 5.20 12.16
C SER A 326 -9.62 5.12 10.87
N SER A 327 -10.70 4.34 10.89
CA SER A 327 -11.68 4.33 9.80
C SER A 327 -13.02 4.85 10.31
N SER A 328 -13.66 5.69 9.52
CA SER A 328 -15.03 6.16 9.76
C SER A 328 -16.06 5.06 9.57
#